data_3ff47f9deb3ca285d3b5880a830e9677
#
_entry.id   3ff47f9deb3ca285d3b5880a830e9677
#
_cell.length_a   1.000
_cell.length_b   1.000
_cell.length_c   1.000
_cell.angle_alpha   90.00
_cell.angle_beta   90.00
_cell.angle_gamma   90.00
#
_symmetry.space_group_name_H-M   'P 1'
#
loop_
_entity.id
_entity.type
_entity.pdbx_description
1 polymer ?
#
loop_
_entity_poly.entity_id
_entity_poly.type
_entity_poly.pdbx_seq_one_letter_code
_entity_poly.pdbx_strand_id
1 'polypeptide(L)'
;MKRPLLAALGIALAARAAPIVFGYEHYGDAPVRIELAERWAQDPHLWRGYLESWQYGPLHLTLIGALVRLLGDRVVAARLLSLTGGLLGVWLLYRVAERERGLDAAFWAAVALAFSPLHIQASATGASEAVFLALFLGALLLALREQVILSAILLGAAGLVRYDGWLYVPLFGALLWLRQRNLARSVAFCAVAAAPALFWLWVNARFAGDALAPLRHIDRDHAMLARMAADSFGSLRARLQHLVYWPLAVCLVATPVFGLLGLLGSVRALRRLEPGWDLVAVAWLPAAYFTFRAAILLDFRPMARFTLVAASLSLVFAHEALARLRRPARALAVAAAAATPLALALMCWNRTGAIAEWARPIAPIGSLPPGIVEAARWVKANARSDDAILLDGSTYYLDIPLAFASGIPEEQWIRSAWKGDFEQRLARKTPTLAVLVVRGSLGDFTRERFDFRGLLFCAAQRFTYATVYRSCAPGHTR
;
A
#
# COMPACT_ATOMS: atom_id res chain seq x y z
N MET A 1 -23.61 13.01 -19.97
CA MET A 1 -22.28 13.02 -19.34
C MET A 1 -22.26 12.67 -17.85
N LYS A 2 -23.13 13.22 -16.98
CA LYS A 2 -23.05 12.99 -15.52
C LYS A 2 -23.43 11.57 -15.06
N ARG A 3 -24.44 10.91 -15.69
CA ARG A 3 -24.96 9.59 -15.24
C ARG A 3 -23.94 8.44 -15.25
N PRO A 4 -23.14 8.20 -16.32
CA PRO A 4 -22.17 7.10 -16.33
C PRO A 4 -21.06 7.27 -15.26
N LEU A 5 -20.59 8.50 -15.08
CA LEU A 5 -19.60 8.80 -14.02
C LEU A 5 -20.15 8.57 -12.62
N LEU A 6 -21.37 9.05 -12.35
CA LEU A 6 -22.02 8.82 -11.05
C LEU A 6 -22.25 7.34 -10.77
N ALA A 7 -22.62 6.55 -11.80
CA ALA A 7 -22.73 5.11 -11.69
C ALA A 7 -21.38 4.45 -11.32
N ALA A 8 -20.30 4.82 -12.01
CA ALA A 8 -18.97 4.30 -11.70
C ALA A 8 -18.50 4.65 -10.26
N LEU A 9 -18.77 5.88 -9.82
CA LEU A 9 -18.45 6.31 -8.44
C LEU A 9 -19.34 5.60 -7.40
N GLY A 10 -20.62 5.38 -7.69
CA GLY A 10 -21.52 4.60 -6.84
C GLY A 10 -21.05 3.16 -6.68
N ILE A 11 -20.65 2.51 -7.77
CA ILE A 11 -20.03 1.17 -7.76
C ILE A 11 -18.74 1.19 -6.93
N ALA A 12 -17.88 2.20 -7.13
CA ALA A 12 -16.62 2.33 -6.41
C ALA A 12 -16.85 2.48 -4.90
N LEU A 13 -17.81 3.28 -4.47
CA LEU A 13 -18.15 3.46 -3.07
C LEU A 13 -18.73 2.16 -2.47
N ALA A 14 -19.67 1.53 -3.17
CA ALA A 14 -20.28 0.27 -2.73
C ALA A 14 -19.25 -0.86 -2.56
N ALA A 15 -18.29 -0.99 -3.49
CA ALA A 15 -17.23 -1.99 -3.41
C ALA A 15 -16.28 -1.78 -2.21
N ARG A 16 -16.21 -0.57 -1.65
CA ARG A 16 -15.36 -0.23 -0.51
C ARG A 16 -16.07 -0.25 0.85
N ALA A 17 -17.41 -0.28 0.84
CA ALA A 17 -18.19 -0.22 2.07
C ALA A 17 -17.86 -1.38 3.04
N ALA A 18 -17.92 -2.63 2.57
CA ALA A 18 -17.61 -3.78 3.41
C ALA A 18 -16.13 -3.81 3.86
N PRO A 19 -15.12 -3.57 3.00
CA PRO A 19 -13.73 -3.45 3.43
C PRO A 19 -13.49 -2.38 4.49
N ILE A 20 -14.17 -1.23 4.41
CA ILE A 20 -14.02 -0.15 5.39
C ILE A 20 -14.64 -0.54 6.74
N VAL A 21 -15.82 -1.19 6.73
CA VAL A 21 -16.54 -1.51 7.96
C VAL A 21 -15.94 -2.73 8.67
N PHE A 22 -15.58 -3.78 7.91
CA PHE A 22 -15.19 -5.07 8.46
C PHE A 22 -13.70 -5.39 8.33
N GLY A 23 -12.96 -4.65 7.49
CA GLY A 23 -11.54 -4.88 7.26
C GLY A 23 -10.65 -4.44 8.43
N TYR A 24 -9.51 -5.12 8.57
CA TYR A 24 -8.44 -4.76 9.49
C TYR A 24 -7.39 -3.89 8.79
N GLU A 25 -6.64 -3.11 9.58
CA GLU A 25 -5.47 -2.35 9.08
C GLU A 25 -4.28 -3.29 8.87
N HIS A 26 -4.41 -4.19 7.90
CA HIS A 26 -3.38 -5.17 7.56
C HIS A 26 -3.20 -5.23 6.04
N TYR A 27 -2.49 -4.24 5.51
CA TYR A 27 -2.08 -4.15 4.11
C TYR A 27 -0.76 -3.40 4.01
N GLY A 28 0.29 -4.09 3.58
CA GLY A 28 1.61 -3.49 3.42
C GLY A 28 2.04 -2.69 4.65
N ASP A 29 2.43 -1.44 4.43
CA ASP A 29 2.91 -0.54 5.48
C ASP A 29 1.80 0.32 6.12
N ALA A 30 0.53 0.08 5.79
CA ALA A 30 -0.59 0.89 6.28
C ALA A 30 -0.62 1.00 7.83
N PRO A 31 -0.46 -0.09 8.62
CA PRO A 31 -0.46 0.00 10.06
C PRO A 31 0.66 0.90 10.60
N VAL A 32 1.86 0.75 10.05
CA VAL A 32 3.05 1.55 10.44
C VAL A 32 2.84 3.02 10.10
N ARG A 33 2.26 3.32 8.95
CA ARG A 33 1.96 4.71 8.54
C ARG A 33 0.96 5.38 9.47
N ILE A 34 -0.04 4.65 9.94
CA ILE A 34 -1.03 5.17 10.90
C ILE A 34 -0.36 5.53 12.21
N GLU A 35 0.50 4.67 12.76
CA GLU A 35 1.23 4.96 13.99
C GLU A 35 2.17 6.15 13.88
N LEU A 36 2.95 6.21 12.80
CA LEU A 36 3.86 7.34 12.55
C LEU A 36 3.08 8.64 12.40
N ALA A 37 1.94 8.61 11.74
CA ALA A 37 1.06 9.77 11.58
C ALA A 37 0.45 10.22 12.93
N GLU A 38 0.09 9.28 13.80
CA GLU A 38 -0.37 9.59 15.15
C GLU A 38 0.72 10.24 16.00
N ARG A 39 1.96 9.71 15.95
CA ARG A 39 3.12 10.31 16.62
C ARG A 39 3.39 11.73 16.11
N TRP A 40 3.32 11.92 14.79
CA TRP A 40 3.41 13.25 14.20
C TRP A 40 2.27 14.18 14.69
N ALA A 41 1.05 13.67 14.83
CA ALA A 41 -0.08 14.45 15.32
C ALA A 41 0.11 14.93 16.77
N GLN A 42 0.80 14.14 17.60
CA GLN A 42 1.10 14.50 19.00
C GLN A 42 2.17 15.61 19.08
N ASP A 43 3.20 15.54 18.22
CA ASP A 43 4.29 16.51 18.16
C ASP A 43 4.61 16.88 16.69
N PRO A 44 3.84 17.81 16.07
CA PRO A 44 3.97 18.11 14.64
C PRO A 44 5.26 18.84 14.32
N HIS A 45 6.22 18.12 13.82
CA HIS A 45 7.46 18.63 13.30
C HIS A 45 7.61 18.25 11.83
N LEU A 46 8.04 19.20 10.97
CA LEU A 46 8.20 18.90 9.54
C LEU A 46 9.26 17.83 9.27
N TRP A 47 10.15 17.51 10.23
CA TRP A 47 11.30 16.62 10.05
C TRP A 47 11.60 15.67 11.20
N ARG A 48 11.31 15.97 12.46
CA ARG A 48 11.65 15.10 13.60
C ARG A 48 10.88 13.78 13.63
N GLY A 49 9.61 13.79 13.27
CA GLY A 49 8.78 12.57 13.23
C GLY A 49 9.16 11.61 12.12
N TYR A 50 10.03 12.01 11.19
CA TYR A 50 10.42 11.19 10.04
C TYR A 50 11.76 10.48 10.21
N LEU A 51 12.56 10.78 11.21
CA LEU A 51 13.85 10.14 11.46
C LEU A 51 13.72 8.62 11.68
N GLU A 52 12.57 8.15 12.19
CA GLU A 52 12.28 6.73 12.38
C GLU A 52 11.58 6.10 11.16
N SER A 53 11.17 6.91 10.17
CA SER A 53 10.30 6.47 9.06
C SER A 53 10.79 6.92 7.69
N TRP A 54 12.06 7.10 7.50
CA TRP A 54 12.69 7.64 6.28
C TRP A 54 12.29 6.91 5.00
N GLN A 55 11.93 5.64 5.13
CA GLN A 55 11.42 4.81 4.01
C GLN A 55 10.05 5.28 3.46
N TYR A 56 9.37 6.21 4.14
CA TYR A 56 8.06 6.70 3.72
C TYR A 56 8.13 8.17 3.29
N GLY A 57 7.40 8.49 2.22
CA GLY A 57 7.24 9.88 1.81
C GLY A 57 6.49 10.69 2.88
N PRO A 58 6.93 11.94 3.15
CA PRO A 58 6.43 12.73 4.27
C PRO A 58 4.97 13.17 4.12
N LEU A 59 4.51 13.44 2.89
CA LEU A 59 3.22 14.07 2.66
C LEU A 59 2.04 13.19 3.14
N HIS A 60 2.11 11.89 2.91
CA HIS A 60 1.03 10.98 3.32
C HIS A 60 0.89 10.93 4.84
N LEU A 61 2.01 10.84 5.56
CA LEU A 61 2.03 10.81 7.03
C LEU A 61 1.49 12.12 7.62
N THR A 62 1.91 13.26 7.05
CA THR A 62 1.45 14.57 7.48
C THR A 62 -0.06 14.75 7.26
N LEU A 63 -0.58 14.29 6.11
CA LEU A 63 -2.02 14.38 5.81
C LEU A 63 -2.85 13.52 6.77
N ILE A 64 -2.42 12.28 7.05
CA ILE A 64 -3.10 11.44 8.06
C ILE A 64 -3.00 12.12 9.43
N GLY A 65 -1.81 12.58 9.85
CA GLY A 65 -1.60 13.21 11.15
C GLY A 65 -2.45 14.48 11.35
N ALA A 66 -2.58 15.30 10.30
CA ALA A 66 -3.48 16.47 10.33
C ALA A 66 -4.94 16.05 10.52
N LEU A 67 -5.39 14.99 9.84
CA LEU A 67 -6.74 14.45 10.03
C LEU A 67 -6.91 13.80 11.40
N VAL A 68 -5.89 13.15 11.97
CA VAL A 68 -5.93 12.64 13.35
C VAL A 68 -6.17 13.77 14.34
N ARG A 69 -5.48 14.91 14.19
CA ARG A 69 -5.71 16.08 15.03
C ARG A 69 -7.12 16.66 14.93
N LEU A 70 -7.72 16.54 13.73
CA LEU A 70 -9.07 17.05 13.48
C LEU A 70 -10.17 16.11 13.98
N LEU A 71 -9.98 14.79 13.78
CA LEU A 71 -11.02 13.78 14.01
C LEU A 71 -10.84 13.01 15.33
N GLY A 72 -9.66 13.03 15.94
CA GLY A 72 -9.35 12.32 17.18
C GLY A 72 -9.14 10.80 17.03
N ASP A 73 -9.39 10.21 15.84
CA ASP A 73 -9.25 8.79 15.59
C ASP A 73 -8.28 8.54 14.43
N ARG A 74 -7.20 7.82 14.71
CA ARG A 74 -6.12 7.52 13.76
C ARG A 74 -6.54 6.62 12.61
N VAL A 75 -7.40 5.62 12.89
CA VAL A 75 -7.86 4.65 11.88
C VAL A 75 -8.89 5.30 10.96
N VAL A 76 -9.85 6.02 11.52
CA VAL A 76 -10.86 6.78 10.77
C VAL A 76 -10.19 7.84 9.89
N ALA A 77 -9.23 8.60 10.43
CA ALA A 77 -8.45 9.60 9.67
C ALA A 77 -7.74 9.00 8.46
N ALA A 78 -7.03 7.89 8.66
CA ALA A 78 -6.29 7.21 7.60
C ALA A 78 -7.23 6.62 6.53
N ARG A 79 -8.33 5.97 6.94
CA ARG A 79 -9.34 5.41 6.02
C ARG A 79 -10.05 6.49 5.22
N LEU A 80 -10.40 7.62 5.85
CA LEU A 80 -11.03 8.73 5.16
C LEU A 80 -10.14 9.33 4.07
N LEU A 81 -8.84 9.53 4.37
CA LEU A 81 -7.87 9.99 3.39
C LEU A 81 -7.76 9.03 2.22
N SER A 82 -7.60 7.74 2.50
CA SER A 82 -7.43 6.70 1.49
C SER A 82 -8.71 6.50 0.66
N LEU A 83 -9.90 6.54 1.26
CA LEU A 83 -11.18 6.48 0.55
C LEU A 83 -11.34 7.66 -0.40
N THR A 84 -11.04 8.88 0.08
CA THR A 84 -11.07 10.09 -0.75
C THR A 84 -10.11 9.94 -1.94
N GLY A 85 -8.86 9.53 -1.69
CA GLY A 85 -7.90 9.23 -2.75
C GLY A 85 -8.40 8.17 -3.72
N GLY A 86 -9.02 7.10 -3.22
CA GLY A 86 -9.57 6.04 -4.05
C GLY A 86 -10.70 6.47 -4.96
N LEU A 87 -11.67 7.23 -4.46
CA LEU A 87 -12.78 7.76 -5.25
C LEU A 87 -12.31 8.81 -6.27
N LEU A 88 -11.38 9.69 -5.85
CA LEU A 88 -10.72 10.63 -6.78
C LEU A 88 -9.93 9.90 -7.86
N GLY A 89 -9.23 8.80 -7.53
CA GLY A 89 -8.53 7.97 -8.50
C GLY A 89 -9.47 7.41 -9.58
N VAL A 90 -10.65 6.90 -9.19
CA VAL A 90 -11.67 6.42 -10.14
C VAL A 90 -12.20 7.55 -11.02
N TRP A 91 -12.51 8.69 -10.41
CA TRP A 91 -12.96 9.89 -11.16
C TRP A 91 -11.90 10.38 -12.13
N LEU A 92 -10.64 10.49 -11.71
CA LEU A 92 -9.54 10.97 -12.53
C LEU A 92 -9.22 10.02 -13.68
N LEU A 93 -9.24 8.69 -13.43
CA LEU A 93 -9.07 7.71 -14.49
C LEU A 93 -10.19 7.80 -15.53
N TYR A 94 -11.45 8.00 -15.09
CA TYR A 94 -12.56 8.29 -16.00
C TYR A 94 -12.23 9.48 -16.89
N ARG A 95 -11.74 10.61 -16.31
CA ARG A 95 -11.44 11.84 -17.06
C ARG A 95 -10.26 11.69 -18.01
N VAL A 96 -9.23 10.92 -17.62
CA VAL A 96 -8.10 10.59 -18.50
C VAL A 96 -8.56 9.74 -19.68
N ALA A 97 -9.32 8.67 -19.42
CA ALA A 97 -9.83 7.77 -20.44
C ALA A 97 -10.84 8.47 -21.38
N GLU A 98 -11.71 9.35 -20.84
CA GLU A 98 -12.65 10.17 -21.62
C GLU A 98 -11.91 11.03 -22.64
N ARG A 99 -10.82 11.66 -22.21
CA ARG A 99 -10.03 12.54 -23.09
C ARG A 99 -9.29 11.77 -24.19
N GLU A 100 -8.74 10.62 -23.85
CA GLU A 100 -7.89 9.86 -24.77
C GLU A 100 -8.67 8.89 -25.69
N ARG A 101 -9.79 8.34 -25.20
CA ARG A 101 -10.50 7.22 -25.85
C ARG A 101 -12.03 7.38 -25.86
N GLY A 102 -12.56 8.48 -25.34
CA GLY A 102 -14.00 8.78 -25.33
C GLY A 102 -14.78 8.17 -24.15
N LEU A 103 -16.10 8.42 -24.16
CA LEU A 103 -16.97 8.17 -23.01
C LEU A 103 -17.12 6.68 -22.65
N ASP A 104 -17.17 5.79 -23.64
CA ASP A 104 -17.33 4.36 -23.38
C ASP A 104 -16.07 3.78 -22.75
N ALA A 105 -14.89 4.17 -23.22
CA ALA A 105 -13.62 3.80 -22.61
C ALA A 105 -13.51 4.34 -21.18
N ALA A 106 -13.95 5.58 -20.96
CA ALA A 106 -13.98 6.22 -19.64
C ALA A 106 -14.82 5.42 -18.64
N PHE A 107 -16.03 5.04 -19.02
CA PHE A 107 -16.93 4.27 -18.16
C PHE A 107 -16.31 2.93 -17.78
N TRP A 108 -15.83 2.15 -18.76
CA TRP A 108 -15.29 0.82 -18.50
C TRP A 108 -13.95 0.84 -17.74
N ALA A 109 -13.09 1.82 -18.00
CA ALA A 109 -11.86 2.01 -17.23
C ALA A 109 -12.15 2.33 -15.76
N ALA A 110 -13.12 3.22 -15.50
CA ALA A 110 -13.53 3.58 -14.14
C ALA A 110 -14.20 2.42 -13.41
N VAL A 111 -15.09 1.67 -14.06
CA VAL A 111 -15.74 0.47 -13.49
C VAL A 111 -14.71 -0.62 -13.21
N ALA A 112 -13.77 -0.86 -14.10
CA ALA A 112 -12.70 -1.83 -13.89
C ALA A 112 -11.81 -1.45 -12.70
N LEU A 113 -11.44 -0.17 -12.54
CA LEU A 113 -10.70 0.31 -11.37
C LEU A 113 -11.55 0.25 -10.10
N ALA A 114 -12.88 0.48 -10.20
CA ALA A 114 -13.79 0.34 -9.07
C ALA A 114 -13.80 -1.09 -8.51
N PHE A 115 -13.68 -2.11 -9.36
CA PHE A 115 -13.58 -3.53 -8.99
C PHE A 115 -12.14 -4.02 -8.78
N SER A 116 -11.11 -3.20 -8.99
CA SER A 116 -9.72 -3.58 -8.74
C SER A 116 -9.51 -3.95 -7.27
N PRO A 117 -9.18 -5.23 -6.95
CA PRO A 117 -9.12 -5.69 -5.56
C PRO A 117 -8.07 -4.92 -4.75
N LEU A 118 -6.88 -4.73 -5.32
CA LEU A 118 -5.79 -4.00 -4.68
C LEU A 118 -6.16 -2.52 -4.46
N HIS A 119 -6.81 -1.88 -5.44
CA HIS A 119 -7.24 -0.50 -5.30
C HIS A 119 -8.36 -0.33 -4.27
N ILE A 120 -9.26 -1.32 -4.14
CA ILE A 120 -10.25 -1.36 -3.06
C ILE A 120 -9.53 -1.43 -1.72
N GLN A 121 -8.60 -2.36 -1.54
CA GLN A 121 -7.84 -2.52 -0.29
C GLN A 121 -7.06 -1.26 0.07
N ALA A 122 -6.32 -0.69 -0.89
CA ALA A 122 -5.58 0.55 -0.70
C ALA A 122 -6.47 1.76 -0.36
N SER A 123 -7.74 1.73 -0.78
CA SER A 123 -8.72 2.79 -0.49
C SER A 123 -9.47 2.57 0.83
N ALA A 124 -9.36 1.39 1.44
CA ALA A 124 -10.09 1.01 2.65
C ALA A 124 -9.17 0.87 3.88
N THR A 125 -7.88 1.06 3.72
CA THR A 125 -6.85 1.01 4.77
C THR A 125 -6.02 2.30 4.78
N GLY A 126 -5.14 2.48 5.77
CA GLY A 126 -4.21 3.62 5.84
C GLY A 126 -3.06 3.58 4.81
N ALA A 127 -3.27 2.98 3.66
CA ALA A 127 -2.30 2.82 2.59
C ALA A 127 -2.09 4.09 1.76
N SER A 128 -0.89 4.28 1.24
CA SER A 128 -0.55 5.46 0.44
C SER A 128 -0.90 5.34 -1.04
N GLU A 129 -1.16 4.14 -1.53
CA GLU A 129 -1.31 3.83 -2.95
C GLU A 129 -2.51 4.53 -3.59
N ALA A 130 -3.63 4.65 -2.89
CA ALA A 130 -4.83 5.31 -3.40
C ALA A 130 -4.62 6.83 -3.55
N VAL A 131 -3.98 7.47 -2.56
CA VAL A 131 -3.64 8.89 -2.58
C VAL A 131 -2.60 9.18 -3.66
N PHE A 132 -1.58 8.34 -3.76
CA PHE A 132 -0.56 8.44 -4.79
C PHE A 132 -1.17 8.36 -6.20
N LEU A 133 -2.02 7.36 -6.45
CA LEU A 133 -2.68 7.19 -7.75
C LEU A 133 -3.57 8.39 -8.10
N ALA A 134 -4.30 8.95 -7.14
CA ALA A 134 -5.12 10.14 -7.37
C ALA A 134 -4.27 11.35 -7.76
N LEU A 135 -3.18 11.63 -7.03
CA LEU A 135 -2.26 12.72 -7.37
C LEU A 135 -1.59 12.50 -8.73
N PHE A 136 -1.15 11.28 -9.01
CA PHE A 136 -0.56 10.89 -10.29
C PHE A 136 -1.52 11.09 -11.46
N LEU A 137 -2.76 10.56 -11.37
CA LEU A 137 -3.78 10.72 -12.42
C LEU A 137 -4.24 12.16 -12.56
N GLY A 138 -4.28 12.93 -11.46
CA GLY A 138 -4.53 14.36 -11.46
C GLY A 138 -3.44 15.11 -12.23
N ALA A 139 -2.17 14.83 -11.94
CA ALA A 139 -1.04 15.38 -12.68
C ALA A 139 -1.11 15.02 -14.16
N LEU A 140 -1.41 13.76 -14.49
CA LEU A 140 -1.57 13.31 -15.88
C LEU A 140 -2.70 14.06 -16.60
N LEU A 141 -3.87 14.17 -16.00
CA LEU A 141 -5.00 14.89 -16.58
C LEU A 141 -4.66 16.37 -16.85
N LEU A 142 -3.95 17.01 -15.91
CA LEU A 142 -3.50 18.41 -16.07
C LEU A 142 -2.43 18.54 -17.16
N ALA A 143 -1.48 17.59 -17.25
CA ALA A 143 -0.53 17.53 -18.36
C ALA A 143 -1.22 17.43 -19.71
N LEU A 144 -2.22 16.53 -19.82
CA LEU A 144 -3.04 16.36 -21.00
C LEU A 144 -3.88 17.61 -21.36
N ARG A 145 -4.17 18.47 -20.37
CA ARG A 145 -4.84 19.75 -20.52
C ARG A 145 -3.89 20.93 -20.69
N GLU A 146 -2.60 20.67 -20.86
CA GLU A 146 -1.54 21.68 -21.04
C GLU A 146 -1.35 22.59 -19.80
N GLN A 147 -1.88 22.23 -18.64
CA GLN A 147 -1.70 22.95 -17.38
C GLN A 147 -0.40 22.50 -16.72
N VAL A 148 0.72 22.84 -17.32
CA VAL A 148 2.06 22.30 -17.05
C VAL A 148 2.47 22.48 -15.59
N ILE A 149 2.32 23.69 -15.02
CA ILE A 149 2.76 23.98 -13.65
C ILE A 149 1.94 23.25 -12.60
N LEU A 150 0.60 23.24 -12.75
CA LEU A 150 -0.26 22.51 -11.81
C LEU A 150 -0.03 21.00 -11.89
N SER A 151 0.22 20.47 -13.09
CA SER A 151 0.63 19.08 -13.30
C SER A 151 1.93 18.77 -12.56
N ALA A 152 2.94 19.63 -12.68
CA ALA A 152 4.23 19.48 -12.03
C ALA A 152 4.10 19.48 -10.49
N ILE A 153 3.30 20.41 -9.94
CA ILE A 153 3.04 20.48 -8.49
C ILE A 153 2.39 19.18 -8.00
N LEU A 154 1.35 18.66 -8.70
CA LEU A 154 0.69 17.42 -8.29
C LEU A 154 1.61 16.21 -8.41
N LEU A 155 2.45 16.14 -9.44
CA LEU A 155 3.42 15.03 -9.55
C LEU A 155 4.52 15.11 -8.48
N GLY A 156 5.00 16.30 -8.17
CA GLY A 156 5.92 16.51 -7.05
C GLY A 156 5.30 16.10 -5.70
N ALA A 157 4.02 16.43 -5.49
CA ALA A 157 3.27 15.98 -4.32
C ALA A 157 3.10 14.44 -4.30
N ALA A 158 2.82 13.81 -5.44
CA ALA A 158 2.79 12.35 -5.56
C ALA A 158 4.13 11.73 -5.16
N GLY A 159 5.25 12.33 -5.58
CA GLY A 159 6.61 11.91 -5.19
C GLY A 159 6.91 12.06 -3.70
N LEU A 160 6.25 12.98 -2.99
CA LEU A 160 6.32 13.09 -1.53
C LEU A 160 5.36 12.12 -0.81
N VAL A 161 4.40 11.53 -1.50
CA VAL A 161 3.58 10.41 -0.97
C VAL A 161 4.34 9.09 -1.13
N ARG A 162 4.96 8.86 -2.29
CA ARG A 162 5.73 7.65 -2.62
C ARG A 162 6.92 7.99 -3.51
N TYR A 163 8.09 7.51 -3.16
CA TYR A 163 9.34 7.81 -3.88
C TYR A 163 9.38 7.26 -5.32
N ASP A 164 8.63 6.19 -5.61
CA ASP A 164 8.45 5.71 -6.98
C ASP A 164 7.83 6.78 -7.91
N GLY A 165 7.12 7.77 -7.35
CA GLY A 165 6.66 8.95 -8.07
C GLY A 165 7.76 9.76 -8.75
N TRP A 166 8.99 9.75 -8.23
CA TRP A 166 10.12 10.47 -8.82
C TRP A 166 10.53 9.93 -10.19
N LEU A 167 10.32 8.63 -10.44
CA LEU A 167 10.58 8.00 -11.74
C LEU A 167 9.70 8.58 -12.86
N TYR A 168 8.54 9.10 -12.49
CA TYR A 168 7.61 9.67 -13.46
C TYR A 168 7.92 11.11 -13.86
N VAL A 169 8.78 11.82 -13.14
CA VAL A 169 9.14 13.22 -13.48
C VAL A 169 9.75 13.31 -14.89
N PRO A 170 10.82 12.57 -15.23
CA PRO A 170 11.35 12.61 -16.60
C PRO A 170 10.39 12.04 -17.64
N LEU A 171 9.56 11.07 -17.30
CA LEU A 171 8.58 10.48 -18.21
C LEU A 171 7.48 11.46 -18.59
N PHE A 172 6.98 12.26 -17.64
CA PHE A 172 6.03 13.34 -17.93
C PHE A 172 6.68 14.48 -18.70
N GLY A 173 7.93 14.82 -18.41
CA GLY A 173 8.71 15.75 -19.21
C GLY A 173 8.81 15.30 -20.67
N ALA A 174 9.12 14.02 -20.89
CA ALA A 174 9.15 13.42 -22.23
C ALA A 174 7.75 13.40 -22.90
N LEU A 175 6.70 13.04 -22.15
CA LEU A 175 5.31 13.07 -22.62
C LEU A 175 4.91 14.48 -23.10
N LEU A 176 5.19 15.51 -22.29
CA LEU A 176 4.90 16.90 -22.65
C LEU A 176 5.69 17.34 -23.89
N TRP A 177 6.98 17.00 -23.95
CA TRP A 177 7.79 17.31 -25.13
C TRP A 177 7.27 16.63 -26.40
N LEU A 178 6.92 15.35 -26.32
CA LEU A 178 6.36 14.60 -27.47
C LEU A 178 5.06 15.23 -27.97
N ARG A 179 4.18 15.65 -27.08
CA ARG A 179 2.86 16.20 -27.43
C ARG A 179 2.89 17.68 -27.83
N GLN A 180 3.68 18.49 -27.14
CA GLN A 180 3.68 19.94 -27.33
C GLN A 180 4.86 20.45 -28.17
N ARG A 181 5.89 19.63 -28.38
CA ARG A 181 7.14 20.00 -29.05
C ARG A 181 7.82 21.26 -28.47
N ASN A 182 7.64 21.50 -27.18
CA ASN A 182 8.17 22.65 -26.47
C ASN A 182 9.12 22.17 -25.33
N LEU A 183 10.41 22.18 -25.61
CA LEU A 183 11.45 21.75 -24.66
C LEU A 183 11.49 22.62 -23.39
N ALA A 184 11.30 23.93 -23.53
CA ALA A 184 11.34 24.85 -22.38
C ALA A 184 10.22 24.54 -21.38
N ARG A 185 9.01 24.25 -21.85
CA ARG A 185 7.89 23.80 -20.99
C ARG A 185 8.18 22.48 -20.32
N SER A 186 8.77 21.51 -21.03
CA SER A 186 9.14 20.21 -20.48
C SER A 186 10.21 20.32 -19.40
N VAL A 187 11.24 21.16 -19.63
CA VAL A 187 12.29 21.43 -18.62
C VAL A 187 11.71 22.15 -17.41
N ALA A 188 10.86 23.18 -17.61
CA ALA A 188 10.17 23.88 -16.52
C ALA A 188 9.30 22.91 -15.69
N PHE A 189 8.57 22.01 -16.36
CA PHE A 189 7.82 20.95 -15.69
C PHE A 189 8.73 20.10 -14.80
N CYS A 190 9.82 19.56 -15.35
CA CYS A 190 10.74 18.71 -14.60
C CYS A 190 11.35 19.45 -13.41
N ALA A 191 11.73 20.71 -13.58
CA ALA A 191 12.28 21.53 -12.50
C ALA A 191 11.27 21.72 -11.35
N VAL A 192 10.03 22.10 -11.67
CA VAL A 192 8.98 22.29 -10.66
C VAL A 192 8.60 20.98 -9.99
N ALA A 193 8.42 19.89 -10.76
CA ALA A 193 8.07 18.57 -10.22
C ALA A 193 9.17 17.94 -9.36
N ALA A 194 10.45 18.21 -9.67
CA ALA A 194 11.60 17.74 -8.88
C ALA A 194 11.84 18.57 -7.61
N ALA A 195 11.39 19.81 -7.55
CA ALA A 195 11.69 20.71 -6.43
C ALA A 195 11.27 20.13 -5.05
N PRO A 196 10.06 19.52 -4.87
CA PRO A 196 9.70 18.89 -3.60
C PRO A 196 10.62 17.70 -3.23
N ALA A 197 11.04 16.91 -4.22
CA ALA A 197 12.00 15.81 -4.00
C ALA A 197 13.37 16.34 -3.57
N LEU A 198 13.89 17.36 -4.24
CA LEU A 198 15.15 18.00 -3.89
C LEU A 198 15.12 18.64 -2.50
N PHE A 199 14.00 19.30 -2.17
CA PHE A 199 13.78 19.81 -0.81
C PHE A 199 13.80 18.69 0.23
N TRP A 200 13.14 17.55 -0.04
CA TRP A 200 13.14 16.40 0.87
C TRP A 200 14.52 15.76 1.00
N LEU A 201 15.30 15.67 -0.07
CA LEU A 201 16.70 15.23 -0.02
C LEU A 201 17.56 16.17 0.82
N TRP A 202 17.37 17.47 0.69
CA TRP A 202 18.04 18.45 1.53
C TRP A 202 17.66 18.30 3.02
N VAL A 203 16.38 18.10 3.34
CA VAL A 203 15.92 17.80 4.71
C VAL A 203 16.63 16.56 5.28
N ASN A 204 16.70 15.47 4.51
CA ASN A 204 17.40 14.26 4.95
C ASN A 204 18.91 14.52 5.16
N ALA A 205 19.57 15.22 4.26
CA ALA A 205 20.98 15.60 4.42
C ALA A 205 21.19 16.41 5.70
N ARG A 206 20.32 17.39 5.97
CA ARG A 206 20.44 18.30 7.10
C ARG A 206 20.18 17.64 8.45
N PHE A 207 19.21 16.72 8.54
CA PHE A 207 18.72 16.17 9.81
C PHE A 207 19.10 14.70 10.03
N ALA A 208 19.30 13.92 8.98
CA ALA A 208 19.73 12.53 9.05
C ALA A 208 21.20 12.32 8.63
N GLY A 209 21.88 13.41 8.18
CA GLY A 209 23.28 13.33 7.74
C GLY A 209 23.50 12.69 6.37
N ASP A 210 22.44 12.21 5.71
CA ASP A 210 22.51 11.54 4.41
C ASP A 210 21.27 11.84 3.57
N ALA A 211 21.44 12.55 2.46
CA ALA A 211 20.36 12.92 1.54
C ALA A 211 19.61 11.70 1.00
N LEU A 212 20.32 10.61 0.71
CA LEU A 212 19.77 9.39 0.12
C LEU A 212 19.41 8.30 1.14
N ALA A 213 19.48 8.60 2.44
CA ALA A 213 19.19 7.64 3.50
C ALA A 213 17.88 6.84 3.28
N PRO A 214 16.73 7.46 2.89
CA PRO A 214 15.49 6.75 2.62
C PRO A 214 15.63 5.72 1.49
N LEU A 215 16.25 6.12 0.39
CA LEU A 215 16.40 5.25 -0.80
C LEU A 215 17.36 4.09 -0.51
N ARG A 216 18.46 4.34 0.19
CA ARG A 216 19.41 3.29 0.59
C ARG A 216 18.79 2.29 1.57
N HIS A 217 17.89 2.76 2.44
CA HIS A 217 17.16 1.87 3.35
C HIS A 217 16.21 0.96 2.57
N ILE A 218 15.40 1.53 1.69
CA ILE A 218 14.48 0.78 0.81
C ILE A 218 15.24 -0.20 -0.06
N ASP A 219 16.34 0.22 -0.69
CA ASP A 219 17.14 -0.65 -1.55
C ASP A 219 17.76 -1.82 -0.78
N ARG A 220 18.23 -1.61 0.46
CA ARG A 220 18.74 -2.68 1.33
C ARG A 220 17.65 -3.69 1.67
N ASP A 221 16.46 -3.23 2.03
CA ASP A 221 15.33 -4.10 2.35
C ASP A 221 14.91 -4.92 1.13
N HIS A 222 14.78 -4.29 -0.03
CA HIS A 222 14.46 -4.99 -1.27
C HIS A 222 15.53 -6.00 -1.67
N ALA A 223 16.81 -5.66 -1.57
CA ALA A 223 17.91 -6.56 -1.86
C ALA A 223 17.94 -7.76 -0.91
N MET A 224 17.70 -7.55 0.38
CA MET A 224 17.55 -8.62 1.37
C MET A 224 16.41 -9.58 1.00
N LEU A 225 15.23 -9.04 0.73
CA LEU A 225 14.05 -9.84 0.37
C LEU A 225 14.22 -10.58 -0.97
N ALA A 226 14.93 -9.98 -1.93
CA ALA A 226 15.24 -10.62 -3.22
C ALA A 226 16.22 -11.79 -3.05
N ARG A 227 17.24 -11.65 -2.22
CA ARG A 227 18.19 -12.72 -1.88
C ARG A 227 17.49 -13.88 -1.16
N MET A 228 16.67 -13.60 -0.15
CA MET A 228 15.89 -14.63 0.55
C MET A 228 15.01 -15.44 -0.43
N ALA A 229 14.40 -14.78 -1.42
CA ALA A 229 13.61 -15.46 -2.45
C ALA A 229 14.49 -16.30 -3.39
N ALA A 230 15.66 -15.79 -3.81
CA ALA A 230 16.61 -16.51 -4.64
C ALA A 230 17.18 -17.76 -3.94
N ASP A 231 17.50 -17.63 -2.64
CA ASP A 231 18.00 -18.75 -1.81
C ASP A 231 16.92 -19.81 -1.62
N SER A 232 15.66 -19.41 -1.45
CA SER A 232 14.53 -20.34 -1.24
C SER A 232 14.11 -21.09 -2.50
N PHE A 233 14.18 -20.46 -3.70
CA PHE A 233 13.62 -21.00 -4.94
C PHE A 233 14.67 -21.32 -6.02
N GLY A 234 15.91 -20.93 -5.80
CA GLY A 234 16.98 -20.94 -6.82
C GLY A 234 16.94 -19.67 -7.69
N SER A 235 18.12 -19.16 -8.02
CA SER A 235 18.27 -17.88 -8.73
C SER A 235 17.63 -17.85 -10.11
N LEU A 236 17.74 -18.94 -10.91
CA LEU A 236 17.12 -19.01 -12.23
C LEU A 236 15.60 -18.96 -12.17
N ARG A 237 14.99 -19.73 -11.25
CA ARG A 237 13.54 -19.73 -11.06
C ARG A 237 13.03 -18.36 -10.61
N ALA A 238 13.72 -17.73 -9.66
CA ALA A 238 13.40 -16.37 -9.22
C ALA A 238 13.45 -15.37 -10.38
N ARG A 239 14.49 -15.42 -11.23
CA ARG A 239 14.60 -14.55 -12.42
C ARG A 239 13.44 -14.75 -13.39
N LEU A 240 13.11 -16.00 -13.73
CA LEU A 240 11.99 -16.30 -14.64
C LEU A 240 10.65 -15.85 -14.08
N GLN A 241 10.41 -16.03 -12.78
CA GLN A 241 9.20 -15.53 -12.11
C GLN A 241 9.12 -14.00 -12.18
N HIS A 242 10.23 -13.30 -11.96
CA HIS A 242 10.27 -11.83 -11.99
C HIS A 242 10.08 -11.27 -13.41
N LEU A 243 10.52 -11.97 -14.47
CA LEU A 243 10.27 -11.54 -15.85
C LEU A 243 8.78 -11.48 -16.22
N VAL A 244 7.99 -12.44 -15.72
CA VAL A 244 6.54 -12.51 -16.02
C VAL A 244 5.68 -11.84 -14.94
N TYR A 245 6.29 -11.37 -13.85
CA TYR A 245 5.56 -10.85 -12.69
C TYR A 245 4.63 -9.69 -13.05
N TRP A 246 5.13 -8.66 -13.75
CA TRP A 246 4.37 -7.45 -14.02
C TRP A 246 3.10 -7.70 -14.85
N PRO A 247 3.14 -8.40 -15.98
CA PRO A 247 1.92 -8.70 -16.74
C PRO A 247 0.90 -9.50 -15.91
N LEU A 248 1.36 -10.50 -15.15
CA LEU A 248 0.48 -11.31 -14.31
C LEU A 248 -0.11 -10.49 -13.15
N ALA A 249 0.71 -9.70 -12.48
CA ALA A 249 0.25 -8.84 -11.38
C ALA A 249 -0.73 -7.79 -11.87
N VAL A 250 -0.51 -7.16 -13.03
CA VAL A 250 -1.46 -6.23 -13.66
C VAL A 250 -2.82 -6.90 -13.91
N CYS A 251 -2.82 -8.15 -14.41
CA CYS A 251 -4.07 -8.89 -14.60
C CYS A 251 -4.80 -9.12 -13.27
N LEU A 252 -4.08 -9.52 -12.21
CA LEU A 252 -4.71 -9.78 -10.90
C LEU A 252 -5.20 -8.48 -10.23
N VAL A 253 -4.41 -7.42 -10.30
CA VAL A 253 -4.71 -6.12 -9.70
C VAL A 253 -5.89 -5.43 -10.39
N ALA A 254 -5.95 -5.49 -11.73
CA ALA A 254 -7.01 -4.89 -12.54
C ALA A 254 -8.23 -5.80 -12.76
N THR A 255 -8.34 -6.90 -12.03
CA THR A 255 -9.13 -8.11 -12.30
C THR A 255 -8.63 -8.89 -13.54
N PRO A 256 -8.66 -10.23 -13.53
CA PRO A 256 -8.03 -11.03 -14.61
C PRO A 256 -8.51 -10.68 -16.01
N VAL A 257 -9.82 -10.48 -16.18
CA VAL A 257 -10.40 -10.22 -17.49
C VAL A 257 -10.05 -8.81 -17.98
N PHE A 258 -10.31 -7.77 -17.16
CA PHE A 258 -10.01 -6.40 -17.56
C PHE A 258 -8.51 -6.13 -17.65
N GLY A 259 -7.70 -6.76 -16.82
CA GLY A 259 -6.25 -6.70 -16.91
C GLY A 259 -5.74 -7.27 -18.23
N LEU A 260 -6.21 -8.46 -18.62
CA LEU A 260 -5.83 -9.07 -19.90
C LEU A 260 -6.29 -8.20 -21.09
N LEU A 261 -7.55 -7.74 -21.09
CA LEU A 261 -8.07 -6.87 -22.15
C LEU A 261 -7.29 -5.55 -22.22
N GLY A 262 -6.92 -4.97 -21.08
CA GLY A 262 -6.10 -3.77 -20.99
C GLY A 262 -4.69 -3.97 -21.52
N LEU A 263 -4.05 -5.12 -21.19
CA LEU A 263 -2.74 -5.48 -21.73
C LEU A 263 -2.77 -5.63 -23.26
N LEU A 264 -3.73 -6.39 -23.79
CA LEU A 264 -3.90 -6.57 -25.24
C LEU A 264 -4.15 -5.23 -25.94
N GLY A 265 -5.00 -4.39 -25.37
CA GLY A 265 -5.25 -3.03 -25.85
C GLY A 265 -4.01 -2.15 -25.82
N SER A 266 -3.24 -2.18 -24.74
CA SER A 266 -1.98 -1.44 -24.60
C SER A 266 -0.93 -1.88 -25.63
N VAL A 267 -0.73 -3.18 -25.83
CA VAL A 267 0.18 -3.71 -26.84
C VAL A 267 -0.23 -3.29 -28.23
N ARG A 268 -1.54 -3.31 -28.53
CA ARG A 268 -2.04 -2.86 -29.82
C ARG A 268 -1.81 -1.35 -30.00
N ALA A 269 -2.15 -0.53 -29.01
CA ALA A 269 -1.97 0.91 -29.05
C ALA A 269 -0.50 1.28 -29.29
N LEU A 270 0.44 0.58 -28.62
CA LEU A 270 1.86 0.80 -28.80
C LEU A 270 2.34 0.38 -30.21
N ARG A 271 1.92 -0.82 -30.70
CA ARG A 271 2.34 -1.31 -32.04
C ARG A 271 1.83 -0.47 -33.18
N ARG A 272 0.66 0.16 -33.02
CA ARG A 272 0.01 0.95 -34.07
C ARG A 272 0.16 2.46 -33.88
N LEU A 273 0.84 2.88 -32.83
CA LEU A 273 0.95 4.29 -32.40
C LEU A 273 -0.42 4.96 -32.31
N GLU A 274 -1.43 4.23 -31.83
CA GLU A 274 -2.79 4.76 -31.66
C GLU A 274 -2.81 5.90 -30.62
N PRO A 275 -3.80 6.82 -30.63
CA PRO A 275 -3.91 7.88 -29.64
C PRO A 275 -3.76 7.34 -28.21
N GLY A 276 -2.91 7.99 -27.40
CA GLY A 276 -2.60 7.57 -26.02
C GLY A 276 -1.51 6.49 -25.91
N TRP A 277 -0.83 6.06 -27.00
CA TRP A 277 0.28 5.09 -26.91
C TRP A 277 1.38 5.53 -25.94
N ASP A 278 1.61 6.82 -25.81
CA ASP A 278 2.54 7.45 -24.90
C ASP A 278 2.16 7.23 -23.42
N LEU A 279 0.87 7.07 -23.09
CA LEU A 279 0.43 6.65 -21.76
C LEU A 279 0.86 5.21 -21.45
N VAL A 280 0.90 4.34 -22.47
CA VAL A 280 1.45 2.99 -22.31
C VAL A 280 2.93 3.06 -21.94
N ALA A 281 3.70 3.93 -22.60
CA ALA A 281 5.11 4.14 -22.28
C ALA A 281 5.29 4.65 -20.84
N VAL A 282 4.51 5.67 -20.44
CA VAL A 282 4.52 6.19 -19.06
C VAL A 282 4.20 5.08 -18.03
N ALA A 283 3.24 4.20 -18.34
CA ALA A 283 2.83 3.12 -17.47
C ALA A 283 3.90 2.02 -17.32
N TRP A 284 4.55 1.64 -18.42
CA TRP A 284 5.33 0.42 -18.50
C TRP A 284 6.85 0.63 -18.44
N LEU A 285 7.38 1.83 -18.66
CA LEU A 285 8.82 2.09 -18.50
C LEU A 285 9.32 1.89 -17.07
N PRO A 286 8.61 2.38 -16.01
CA PRO A 286 8.98 2.05 -14.63
C PRO A 286 8.86 0.54 -14.33
N ALA A 287 7.85 -0.13 -14.90
CA ALA A 287 7.71 -1.57 -14.78
C ALA A 287 8.90 -2.32 -15.40
N ALA A 288 9.37 -1.90 -16.57
CA ALA A 288 10.57 -2.46 -17.20
C ALA A 288 11.83 -2.24 -16.36
N TYR A 289 12.01 -1.04 -15.77
CA TYR A 289 13.09 -0.74 -14.84
C TYR A 289 13.08 -1.66 -13.60
N PHE A 290 11.94 -1.81 -12.96
CA PHE A 290 11.82 -2.71 -11.80
C PHE A 290 11.96 -4.18 -12.20
N THR A 291 11.49 -4.58 -13.39
CA THR A 291 11.72 -5.94 -13.92
C THR A 291 13.23 -6.19 -14.13
N PHE A 292 13.95 -5.23 -14.69
CA PHE A 292 15.40 -5.32 -14.84
C PHE A 292 16.09 -5.49 -13.47
N ARG A 293 15.74 -4.69 -12.47
CA ARG A 293 16.27 -4.84 -11.12
C ARG A 293 15.95 -6.22 -10.51
N ALA A 294 14.71 -6.67 -10.65
CA ALA A 294 14.24 -7.92 -10.05
C ALA A 294 14.79 -9.17 -10.77
N ALA A 295 14.78 -9.21 -12.12
CA ALA A 295 15.12 -10.39 -12.90
C ALA A 295 16.61 -10.45 -13.27
N ILE A 296 17.26 -9.31 -13.50
CA ILE A 296 18.66 -9.27 -13.94
C ILE A 296 19.59 -9.04 -12.76
N LEU A 297 19.35 -7.98 -11.95
CA LEU A 297 20.23 -7.63 -10.83
C LEU A 297 19.94 -8.47 -9.57
N LEU A 298 18.72 -8.98 -9.37
CA LEU A 298 18.25 -9.67 -8.15
C LEU A 298 18.40 -8.80 -6.88
N ASP A 299 18.21 -7.49 -7.02
CA ASP A 299 18.31 -6.51 -5.94
C ASP A 299 16.97 -5.85 -5.59
N PHE A 300 15.88 -6.28 -6.25
CA PHE A 300 14.54 -5.77 -6.04
C PHE A 300 13.52 -6.91 -5.96
N ARG A 301 12.67 -6.91 -4.93
CA ARG A 301 11.53 -7.81 -4.83
C ARG A 301 10.28 -7.11 -5.35
N PRO A 302 9.69 -7.58 -6.48
CA PRO A 302 8.46 -6.99 -6.99
C PRO A 302 7.27 -7.29 -6.07
N MET A 303 6.38 -6.33 -5.91
CA MET A 303 5.15 -6.44 -5.13
C MET A 303 3.97 -5.91 -5.95
N ALA A 304 2.79 -6.52 -5.77
CA ALA A 304 1.58 -6.15 -6.52
C ALA A 304 1.24 -4.65 -6.42
N ARG A 305 1.49 -4.01 -5.29
CA ARG A 305 1.23 -2.58 -5.06
C ARG A 305 1.99 -1.64 -6.01
N PHE A 306 3.15 -2.04 -6.53
CA PHE A 306 3.90 -1.24 -7.49
C PHE A 306 3.30 -1.28 -8.91
N THR A 307 2.41 -2.23 -9.18
CA THR A 307 1.80 -2.36 -10.52
C THR A 307 0.57 -1.49 -10.71
N LEU A 308 0.12 -0.76 -9.67
CA LEU A 308 -1.18 -0.06 -9.69
C LEU A 308 -1.28 0.99 -10.79
N VAL A 309 -0.19 1.75 -11.07
CA VAL A 309 -0.17 2.73 -12.18
C VAL A 309 -0.26 2.02 -13.52
N ALA A 310 0.53 0.97 -13.73
CA ALA A 310 0.51 0.21 -14.98
C ALA A 310 -0.86 -0.46 -15.20
N ALA A 311 -1.45 -1.03 -14.14
CA ALA A 311 -2.79 -1.59 -14.17
C ALA A 311 -3.83 -0.52 -14.56
N SER A 312 -3.85 0.61 -13.85
CA SER A 312 -4.83 1.68 -14.07
C SER A 312 -4.76 2.28 -15.47
N LEU A 313 -3.56 2.59 -15.96
CA LEU A 313 -3.40 3.14 -17.31
C LEU A 313 -3.69 2.11 -18.41
N SER A 314 -3.40 0.82 -18.18
CA SER A 314 -3.79 -0.23 -19.13
C SER A 314 -5.30 -0.37 -19.26
N LEU A 315 -6.09 -0.10 -18.22
CA LEU A 315 -7.56 -0.12 -18.26
C LEU A 315 -8.15 0.89 -19.26
N VAL A 316 -7.45 1.98 -19.56
CA VAL A 316 -7.86 2.96 -20.60
C VAL A 316 -8.04 2.28 -21.97
N PHE A 317 -7.29 1.21 -22.24
CA PHE A 317 -7.27 0.48 -23.50
C PHE A 317 -8.14 -0.78 -23.50
N ALA A 318 -8.76 -1.15 -22.38
CA ALA A 318 -9.55 -2.39 -22.26
C ALA A 318 -10.85 -2.35 -23.07
N HIS A 319 -11.44 -1.16 -23.25
CA HIS A 319 -12.77 -0.99 -23.86
C HIS A 319 -12.84 -1.56 -25.28
N GLU A 320 -11.85 -1.31 -26.14
CA GLU A 320 -11.91 -1.78 -27.53
C GLU A 320 -11.93 -3.31 -27.65
N ALA A 321 -11.15 -3.99 -26.80
CA ALA A 321 -11.16 -5.44 -26.75
C ALA A 321 -12.50 -5.96 -26.17
N LEU A 322 -13.03 -5.29 -25.15
CA LEU A 322 -14.34 -5.59 -24.57
C LEU A 322 -15.48 -5.39 -25.58
N ALA A 323 -15.43 -4.32 -26.38
CA ALA A 323 -16.44 -4.02 -27.39
C ALA A 323 -16.54 -5.08 -28.50
N ARG A 324 -15.44 -5.79 -28.79
CA ARG A 324 -15.39 -6.89 -29.77
C ARG A 324 -16.02 -8.18 -29.28
N LEU A 325 -16.22 -8.33 -27.96
CA LEU A 325 -16.88 -9.51 -27.40
C LEU A 325 -18.37 -9.50 -27.75
N ARG A 326 -18.92 -10.69 -28.06
CA ARG A 326 -20.38 -10.86 -28.20
C ARG A 326 -21.03 -10.49 -26.87
N ARG A 327 -22.30 -10.04 -26.90
CA ARG A 327 -23.06 -9.60 -25.71
C ARG A 327 -22.96 -10.56 -24.51
N PRO A 328 -23.17 -11.89 -24.66
CA PRO A 328 -23.06 -12.79 -23.52
C PRO A 328 -21.65 -12.90 -22.96
N ALA A 329 -20.62 -12.91 -23.82
CA ALA A 329 -19.22 -12.93 -23.38
C ALA A 329 -18.83 -11.63 -22.67
N ARG A 330 -19.35 -10.48 -23.11
CA ARG A 330 -19.16 -9.19 -22.42
C ARG A 330 -19.83 -9.19 -21.06
N ALA A 331 -21.05 -9.67 -20.94
CA ALA A 331 -21.75 -9.79 -19.65
C ALA A 331 -20.97 -10.70 -18.68
N LEU A 332 -20.49 -11.85 -19.19
CA LEU A 332 -19.65 -12.76 -18.40
C LEU A 332 -18.33 -12.10 -17.94
N ALA A 333 -17.68 -11.33 -18.82
CA ALA A 333 -16.46 -10.59 -18.48
C ALA A 333 -16.67 -9.58 -17.34
N VAL A 334 -17.78 -8.84 -17.39
CA VAL A 334 -18.15 -7.89 -16.34
C VAL A 334 -18.52 -8.61 -15.03
N ALA A 335 -19.29 -9.70 -15.11
CA ALA A 335 -19.64 -10.50 -13.96
C ALA A 335 -18.39 -11.12 -13.29
N ALA A 336 -17.46 -11.65 -14.07
CA ALA A 336 -16.20 -12.18 -13.57
C ALA A 336 -15.35 -11.10 -12.90
N ALA A 337 -15.31 -9.88 -13.46
CA ALA A 337 -14.59 -8.76 -12.85
C ALA A 337 -15.21 -8.35 -11.51
N ALA A 338 -16.53 -8.26 -11.43
CA ALA A 338 -17.25 -7.96 -10.18
C ALA A 338 -17.13 -9.08 -9.14
N ALA A 339 -17.06 -10.34 -9.56
CA ALA A 339 -16.88 -11.49 -8.67
C ALA A 339 -15.44 -11.63 -8.13
N THR A 340 -14.43 -11.12 -8.86
CA THR A 340 -13.01 -11.28 -8.48
C THR A 340 -12.72 -10.75 -7.07
N PRO A 341 -13.06 -9.50 -6.69
CA PRO A 341 -12.79 -9.02 -5.33
C PRO A 341 -13.52 -9.84 -4.27
N LEU A 342 -14.75 -10.29 -4.51
CA LEU A 342 -15.47 -11.14 -3.58
C LEU A 342 -14.79 -12.50 -3.42
N ALA A 343 -14.38 -13.14 -4.51
CA ALA A 343 -13.66 -14.41 -4.47
C ALA A 343 -12.36 -14.31 -3.68
N LEU A 344 -11.54 -13.29 -3.93
CA LEU A 344 -10.29 -13.04 -3.19
C LEU A 344 -10.55 -12.76 -1.71
N ALA A 345 -11.60 -11.99 -1.38
CA ALA A 345 -11.99 -11.77 0.01
C ALA A 345 -12.35 -13.08 0.70
N LEU A 346 -13.15 -13.94 0.09
CA LEU A 346 -13.53 -15.24 0.63
C LEU A 346 -12.37 -16.22 0.76
N MET A 347 -11.32 -16.09 -0.07
CA MET A 347 -10.11 -16.91 0.00
C MET A 347 -9.25 -16.60 1.23
N CYS A 348 -9.27 -15.37 1.74
CA CYS A 348 -8.39 -14.95 2.83
C CYS A 348 -9.12 -14.55 4.12
N TRP A 349 -10.41 -14.24 4.07
CA TRP A 349 -11.18 -13.79 5.23
C TRP A 349 -11.31 -14.89 6.28
N ASN A 350 -10.79 -14.65 7.48
CA ASN A 350 -10.75 -15.61 8.59
C ASN A 350 -10.19 -16.98 8.20
N ARG A 351 -9.27 -17.05 7.23
CA ARG A 351 -8.63 -18.28 6.77
C ARG A 351 -7.13 -18.21 6.93
N THR A 352 -6.54 -19.38 7.05
CA THR A 352 -5.09 -19.63 7.11
C THR A 352 -4.69 -20.62 6.02
N GLY A 353 -3.39 -20.78 5.82
CA GLY A 353 -2.83 -21.68 4.82
C GLY A 353 -2.43 -20.99 3.52
N ALA A 354 -1.78 -21.73 2.64
CA ALA A 354 -1.09 -21.20 1.46
C ALA A 354 -1.97 -20.36 0.53
N ILE A 355 -3.23 -20.76 0.32
CA ILE A 355 -4.18 -20.03 -0.54
C ILE A 355 -4.53 -18.67 0.07
N ALA A 356 -4.79 -18.63 1.38
CA ALA A 356 -5.11 -17.38 2.07
C ALA A 356 -3.90 -16.44 2.10
N GLU A 357 -2.72 -16.96 2.35
CA GLU A 357 -1.47 -16.19 2.35
C GLU A 357 -1.14 -15.62 0.96
N TRP A 358 -1.40 -16.39 -0.09
CA TRP A 358 -1.24 -15.93 -1.47
C TRP A 358 -2.25 -14.84 -1.85
N ALA A 359 -3.52 -14.97 -1.46
CA ALA A 359 -4.59 -14.03 -1.81
C ALA A 359 -4.49 -12.71 -1.03
N ARG A 360 -4.03 -12.75 0.23
CA ARG A 360 -4.04 -11.61 1.16
C ARG A 360 -3.39 -10.33 0.63
N PRO A 361 -2.22 -10.35 -0.04
CA PRO A 361 -1.58 -9.14 -0.57
C PRO A 361 -2.36 -8.44 -1.69
N ILE A 362 -3.30 -9.14 -2.34
CA ILE A 362 -4.11 -8.63 -3.45
C ILE A 362 -5.62 -8.65 -3.15
N ALA A 363 -6.02 -9.08 -1.95
CA ALA A 363 -7.42 -9.12 -1.56
C ALA A 363 -8.00 -7.72 -1.38
N PRO A 364 -9.31 -7.51 -1.60
CA PRO A 364 -9.92 -6.18 -1.45
C PRO A 364 -10.09 -5.75 0.01
N ILE A 365 -9.91 -6.67 0.95
CA ILE A 365 -10.16 -6.45 2.38
C ILE A 365 -8.94 -6.85 3.19
N GLY A 366 -8.52 -5.99 4.10
CA GLY A 366 -7.49 -6.31 5.07
C GLY A 366 -7.99 -7.41 6.02
N SER A 367 -7.28 -8.55 6.06
CA SER A 367 -7.64 -9.68 6.91
C SER A 367 -6.47 -10.05 7.82
N LEU A 368 -6.80 -10.39 9.08
CA LEU A 368 -5.84 -10.93 10.04
C LEU A 368 -6.05 -12.45 10.17
N PRO A 369 -4.99 -13.20 10.47
CA PRO A 369 -5.14 -14.58 10.88
C PRO A 369 -6.08 -14.70 12.09
N PRO A 370 -6.97 -15.71 12.16
CA PRO A 370 -7.93 -15.86 13.27
C PRO A 370 -7.28 -15.81 14.65
N GLY A 371 -6.15 -16.47 14.85
CA GLY A 371 -5.42 -16.47 16.14
C GLY A 371 -4.95 -15.08 16.60
N ILE A 372 -4.67 -14.16 15.69
CA ILE A 372 -4.32 -12.77 16.03
C ILE A 372 -5.55 -11.99 16.51
N VAL A 373 -6.69 -12.18 15.84
CA VAL A 373 -7.97 -11.54 16.25
C VAL A 373 -8.43 -12.07 17.61
N GLU A 374 -8.29 -13.36 17.84
CA GLU A 374 -8.64 -14.01 19.11
C GLU A 374 -7.73 -13.51 20.24
N ALA A 375 -6.43 -13.38 19.99
CA ALA A 375 -5.48 -12.82 20.96
C ALA A 375 -5.83 -11.37 21.31
N ALA A 376 -6.16 -10.54 20.31
CA ALA A 376 -6.59 -9.16 20.54
C ALA A 376 -7.86 -9.07 21.40
N ARG A 377 -8.85 -9.94 21.12
CA ARG A 377 -10.10 -10.02 21.93
C ARG A 377 -9.81 -10.48 23.35
N TRP A 378 -8.95 -11.47 23.51
CA TRP A 378 -8.57 -11.97 24.83
C TRP A 378 -7.88 -10.88 25.65
N VAL A 379 -6.93 -10.17 25.07
CA VAL A 379 -6.24 -9.04 25.73
C VAL A 379 -7.26 -7.99 26.14
N LYS A 380 -8.17 -7.58 25.25
CA LYS A 380 -9.24 -6.63 25.56
C LYS A 380 -10.09 -7.05 26.76
N ALA A 381 -10.43 -8.34 26.86
CA ALA A 381 -11.29 -8.86 27.91
C ALA A 381 -10.57 -9.07 29.26
N ASN A 382 -9.24 -9.23 29.25
CA ASN A 382 -8.47 -9.68 30.42
C ASN A 382 -7.42 -8.68 30.90
N ALA A 383 -7.06 -7.67 30.11
CA ALA A 383 -6.15 -6.61 30.52
C ALA A 383 -6.88 -5.62 31.47
N ARG A 384 -6.17 -5.21 32.49
CA ARG A 384 -6.61 -4.16 33.42
C ARG A 384 -6.14 -2.81 32.92
N SER A 385 -6.75 -1.73 33.43
CA SER A 385 -6.37 -0.37 33.04
C SER A 385 -4.95 0.04 33.44
N ASP A 386 -4.38 -0.63 34.46
CA ASP A 386 -3.01 -0.43 34.96
C ASP A 386 -1.99 -1.40 34.37
N ASP A 387 -2.41 -2.39 33.59
CA ASP A 387 -1.49 -3.33 32.96
C ASP A 387 -0.58 -2.61 31.94
N ALA A 388 0.71 -2.97 31.97
CA ALA A 388 1.66 -2.68 30.92
C ALA A 388 1.84 -3.95 30.07
N ILE A 389 1.62 -3.84 28.77
CA ILE A 389 1.54 -4.98 27.85
C ILE A 389 2.75 -4.95 26.92
N LEU A 390 3.66 -5.90 27.11
CA LEU A 390 4.78 -6.11 26.20
C LEU A 390 4.28 -6.74 24.91
N LEU A 391 4.47 -6.07 23.77
CA LEU A 391 4.07 -6.56 22.46
C LEU A 391 5.28 -6.81 21.58
N ASP A 392 5.38 -8.05 21.11
CA ASP A 392 6.46 -8.49 20.26
C ASP A 392 6.30 -7.98 18.83
N GLY A 393 7.33 -7.31 18.30
CA GLY A 393 7.37 -6.87 16.91
C GLY A 393 7.56 -8.02 15.94
N SER A 394 6.73 -8.08 14.91
CA SER A 394 6.76 -9.12 13.89
C SER A 394 7.15 -8.56 12.52
N THR A 395 7.98 -9.30 11.78
CA THR A 395 8.32 -8.97 10.38
C THR A 395 7.10 -8.94 9.44
N TYR A 396 5.95 -9.47 9.87
CA TYR A 396 4.67 -9.41 9.16
C TYR A 396 3.75 -8.29 9.64
N TYR A 397 4.23 -7.39 10.52
CA TYR A 397 3.42 -6.32 11.09
C TYR A 397 2.10 -6.79 11.71
N LEU A 398 2.09 -7.97 12.37
CA LEU A 398 0.90 -8.51 13.03
C LEU A 398 0.63 -7.85 14.37
N ASP A 399 1.65 -7.33 15.00
CA ASP A 399 1.64 -6.62 16.28
C ASP A 399 0.77 -5.36 16.25
N ILE A 400 0.97 -4.49 15.25
CA ILE A 400 0.24 -3.22 15.15
C ILE A 400 -1.27 -3.45 14.91
N PRO A 401 -1.70 -4.25 13.92
CA PRO A 401 -3.11 -4.59 13.76
C PRO A 401 -3.73 -5.31 14.95
N LEU A 402 -2.96 -6.12 15.68
CA LEU A 402 -3.41 -6.73 16.94
C LEU A 402 -3.73 -5.65 17.98
N ALA A 403 -2.82 -4.70 18.17
CA ALA A 403 -3.03 -3.58 19.08
C ALA A 403 -4.26 -2.76 18.68
N PHE A 404 -4.43 -2.41 17.39
CA PHE A 404 -5.61 -1.71 16.90
C PHE A 404 -6.90 -2.50 17.12
N ALA A 405 -6.91 -3.80 16.82
CA ALA A 405 -8.08 -4.66 16.98
C ALA A 405 -8.47 -4.88 18.46
N SER A 406 -7.51 -4.79 19.39
CA SER A 406 -7.78 -4.90 20.83
C SER A 406 -8.54 -3.70 21.39
N GLY A 407 -8.35 -2.51 20.82
CA GLY A 407 -8.88 -1.25 21.35
C GLY A 407 -8.29 -0.84 22.70
N ILE A 408 -7.14 -1.43 23.08
CA ILE A 408 -6.38 -1.04 24.28
C ILE A 408 -5.66 0.28 24.02
N PRO A 409 -5.66 1.23 24.95
CA PRO A 409 -4.96 2.50 24.83
C PRO A 409 -3.46 2.33 24.55
N GLU A 410 -2.92 3.22 23.70
CA GLU A 410 -1.50 3.15 23.27
C GLU A 410 -0.52 3.21 24.45
N GLU A 411 -0.88 3.91 25.52
CA GLU A 411 -0.03 4.09 26.69
C GLU A 411 0.20 2.79 27.48
N GLN A 412 -0.64 1.77 27.28
CA GLN A 412 -0.47 0.45 27.90
C GLN A 412 0.48 -0.46 27.13
N TRP A 413 0.75 -0.17 25.84
CA TRP A 413 1.60 -1.00 25.00
C TRP A 413 3.08 -0.63 25.15
N ILE A 414 3.93 -1.65 25.29
CA ILE A 414 5.39 -1.56 25.20
C ILE A 414 5.80 -2.42 24.00
N ARG A 415 6.17 -1.77 22.87
CA ARG A 415 6.35 -2.46 21.58
C ARG A 415 7.81 -2.64 21.22
N SER A 416 8.26 -3.87 21.01
CA SER A 416 9.63 -4.18 20.63
C SER A 416 10.02 -3.68 19.22
N ALA A 417 9.04 -3.41 18.35
CA ALA A 417 9.29 -2.86 17.01
C ALA A 417 9.87 -1.44 17.02
N TRP A 418 9.62 -0.64 18.08
CA TRP A 418 10.00 0.76 18.19
C TRP A 418 11.13 0.97 19.19
N LYS A 419 12.36 0.64 18.82
CA LYS A 419 13.51 0.58 19.73
C LYS A 419 13.71 1.79 20.65
N GLY A 420 13.59 3.01 20.15
CA GLY A 420 13.78 4.23 20.95
C GLY A 420 12.72 4.40 22.02
N ASP A 421 11.45 4.21 21.69
CA ASP A 421 10.29 4.31 22.59
C ASP A 421 10.21 3.11 23.55
N PHE A 422 10.63 1.94 23.08
CA PHE A 422 10.64 0.69 23.82
C PHE A 422 11.41 0.79 25.15
N GLU A 423 12.65 1.25 25.09
CA GLU A 423 13.50 1.38 26.29
C GLU A 423 12.95 2.45 27.26
N GLN A 424 12.43 3.56 26.73
CA GLN A 424 11.82 4.59 27.58
C GLN A 424 10.56 4.09 28.29
N ARG A 425 9.70 3.32 27.61
CA ARG A 425 8.49 2.76 28.21
C ARG A 425 8.81 1.67 29.22
N LEU A 426 9.79 0.80 28.95
CA LEU A 426 10.27 -0.20 29.91
C LEU A 426 10.87 0.43 31.17
N ALA A 427 11.55 1.55 31.05
CA ALA A 427 12.08 2.27 32.21
C ALA A 427 10.97 2.87 33.10
N ARG A 428 9.79 3.13 32.55
CA ARG A 428 8.65 3.73 33.27
C ARG A 428 7.64 2.73 33.80
N LYS A 429 7.50 1.58 33.14
CA LYS A 429 6.47 0.57 33.45
C LYS A 429 7.02 -0.83 33.37
N THR A 430 6.79 -1.63 34.40
CA THR A 430 7.09 -3.06 34.39
C THR A 430 5.98 -3.83 33.67
N PRO A 431 6.26 -4.62 32.63
CA PRO A 431 5.23 -5.39 31.94
C PRO A 431 4.59 -6.44 32.85
N THR A 432 3.27 -6.49 32.87
CA THR A 432 2.45 -7.47 33.60
C THR A 432 1.85 -8.51 32.66
N LEU A 433 1.65 -8.12 31.39
CA LEU A 433 1.24 -8.99 30.30
C LEU A 433 2.29 -8.93 29.17
N ALA A 434 2.38 -10.00 28.40
CA ALA A 434 3.14 -10.01 27.16
C ALA A 434 2.37 -10.74 26.06
N VAL A 435 2.51 -10.28 24.81
CA VAL A 435 1.95 -10.95 23.63
C VAL A 435 3.10 -11.23 22.69
N LEU A 436 3.45 -12.49 22.54
CA LEU A 436 4.40 -12.96 21.55
C LEU A 436 3.64 -13.41 20.30
N VAL A 437 4.14 -13.03 19.13
CA VAL A 437 3.53 -13.37 17.84
C VAL A 437 4.48 -14.18 16.98
N VAL A 438 3.93 -14.90 16.02
CA VAL A 438 4.71 -15.70 15.08
C VAL A 438 5.79 -14.85 14.38
N ARG A 439 7.02 -15.35 14.35
CA ARG A 439 8.21 -14.66 13.81
C ARG A 439 8.46 -13.30 14.46
N GLY A 440 8.15 -13.21 15.74
CA GLY A 440 8.49 -12.06 16.57
C GLY A 440 9.98 -12.02 16.94
N SER A 441 10.40 -10.90 17.50
CA SER A 441 11.79 -10.61 17.86
C SER A 441 12.15 -10.94 19.30
N LEU A 442 11.16 -11.08 20.19
CA LEU A 442 11.38 -11.27 21.63
C LEU A 442 11.57 -12.74 22.02
N GLY A 443 11.03 -13.67 21.24
CA GLY A 443 11.19 -15.08 21.52
C GLY A 443 10.23 -16.00 20.79
N ASP A 444 10.32 -17.30 21.11
CA ASP A 444 9.44 -18.33 20.57
C ASP A 444 8.09 -18.29 21.28
N PHE A 445 7.05 -17.90 20.57
CA PHE A 445 5.68 -17.78 21.07
C PHE A 445 5.04 -19.13 21.44
N THR A 446 5.68 -20.26 21.10
CA THR A 446 5.15 -21.60 21.43
C THR A 446 5.55 -22.11 22.82
N ARG A 447 6.44 -21.42 23.52
CA ARG A 447 6.94 -21.83 24.83
C ARG A 447 5.88 -21.66 25.92
N GLU A 448 5.94 -22.51 26.96
CA GLU A 448 5.10 -22.39 28.17
C GLU A 448 5.51 -21.19 29.03
N ARG A 449 6.80 -20.88 29.04
CA ARG A 449 7.39 -19.79 29.81
C ARG A 449 8.48 -19.12 29.02
N PHE A 450 8.65 -17.83 29.21
CA PHE A 450 9.82 -17.12 28.71
C PHE A 450 10.30 -16.09 29.74
N ASP A 451 11.58 -15.85 29.74
CA ASP A 451 12.21 -14.81 30.55
C ASP A 451 12.41 -13.56 29.67
N PHE A 452 12.03 -12.42 30.21
CA PHE A 452 12.29 -11.14 29.61
C PHE A 452 12.94 -10.22 30.65
N ARG A 453 14.26 -10.06 30.58
CA ARG A 453 15.04 -9.19 31.46
C ARG A 453 14.84 -9.53 32.97
N GLY A 454 14.81 -10.77 33.30
CA GLY A 454 14.61 -11.26 34.68
C GLY A 454 13.13 -11.31 35.13
N LEU A 455 12.20 -10.92 34.26
CA LEU A 455 10.76 -11.11 34.49
C LEU A 455 10.32 -12.41 33.85
N LEU A 456 9.82 -13.33 34.70
CA LEU A 456 9.28 -14.60 34.22
C LEU A 456 7.83 -14.44 33.80
N PHE A 457 7.52 -14.88 32.59
CA PHE A 457 6.18 -14.89 32.01
C PHE A 457 5.73 -16.31 31.76
N CYS A 458 4.49 -16.63 32.16
CA CYS A 458 3.83 -17.92 31.97
C CYS A 458 2.70 -17.77 30.93
N ALA A 459 2.55 -18.77 30.05
CA ALA A 459 1.49 -18.75 29.06
C ALA A 459 0.11 -18.75 29.75
N ALA A 460 -0.66 -17.70 29.49
CA ALA A 460 -2.03 -17.56 29.98
C ALA A 460 -3.04 -18.09 28.96
N GLN A 461 -2.80 -17.84 27.67
CA GLN A 461 -3.65 -18.33 26.58
C GLN A 461 -2.84 -18.45 25.28
N ARG A 462 -3.05 -19.54 24.55
CA ARG A 462 -2.41 -19.82 23.27
C ARG A 462 -3.39 -19.71 22.11
N PHE A 463 -2.90 -19.18 21.02
CA PHE A 463 -3.59 -19.06 19.74
C PHE A 463 -2.66 -19.54 18.62
N THR A 464 -3.20 -19.77 17.44
CA THR A 464 -2.44 -20.31 16.30
C THR A 464 -1.21 -19.47 15.92
N TYR A 465 -1.25 -18.15 16.06
CA TYR A 465 -0.19 -17.22 15.65
C TYR A 465 0.30 -16.28 16.75
N ALA A 466 -0.22 -16.45 17.96
CA ALA A 466 0.17 -15.65 19.10
C ALA A 466 -0.01 -16.43 20.40
N THR A 467 0.75 -16.08 21.44
CA THR A 467 0.51 -16.51 22.81
C THR A 467 0.52 -15.28 23.71
N VAL A 468 -0.49 -15.20 24.55
CA VAL A 468 -0.56 -14.19 25.60
C VAL A 468 -0.01 -14.80 26.88
N TYR A 469 0.88 -14.08 27.51
CA TYR A 469 1.54 -14.45 28.74
C TYR A 469 1.17 -13.48 29.86
N ARG A 470 1.19 -13.97 31.08
CA ARG A 470 1.08 -13.15 32.29
C ARG A 470 2.36 -13.32 33.13
N SER A 471 2.79 -12.24 33.75
CA SER A 471 3.91 -12.29 34.69
C SER A 471 3.59 -13.29 35.81
N CYS A 472 4.50 -14.22 36.07
CA CYS A 472 4.36 -15.21 37.10
C CYS A 472 5.52 -15.08 38.11
N ALA A 473 5.24 -15.18 39.40
CA ALA A 473 6.27 -15.12 40.41
C ALA A 473 7.29 -16.27 40.23
N PRO A 474 8.60 -16.03 40.42
CA PRO A 474 9.56 -17.12 40.44
C PRO A 474 9.22 -18.02 41.63
N GLY A 475 8.64 -19.21 41.37
CA GLY A 475 8.47 -20.19 42.42
C GLY A 475 7.19 -21.01 42.51
N HIS A 476 6.20 -20.83 41.64
CA HIS A 476 5.04 -21.74 41.64
C HIS A 476 5.12 -22.73 40.44
N THR A 477 5.91 -23.78 40.63
CA THR A 477 5.75 -25.06 39.91
C THR A 477 4.46 -25.71 40.41
N ARG A 478 3.41 -25.76 39.62
CA ARG A 478 2.38 -26.78 39.72
C ARG A 478 2.61 -27.85 38.66
#